data_b0ab90d18c367f9870c6efa65f42b95c
#
_entry.id   b0ab90d18c367f9870c6efa65f42b95c
#
_cell.length_a   1.000
_cell.length_b   1.000
_cell.length_c   1.000
_cell.angle_alpha   90.00
_cell.angle_beta   90.00
_cell.angle_gamma   90.00
#
_symmetry.space_group_name_H-M   'P 1'
#
loop_
_entity.id
_entity.type
_entity.pdbx_description
1 polymer ?
#
loop_
_entity_poly.entity_id
_entity_poly.type
_entity_poly.pdbx_seq_one_letter_code
_entity_poly.pdbx_strand_id
1 'polypeptide(L)'
;MSAAGDFQDPHGGNRDSLEAAIGREVRSFRKQLGMTVVELARSAGLSPGMLSKIENGVTSPSLATIKALSEALHVPVTALFRRFEEGTDATFVKAGEGLTIERRGTRTGHQYQLLGHALGSSVAVEPYLITLTEESDVFPLFQHAGMEFIHVLEGRMTYRHGDKTYPMAPGDSLFFDAQAPHGPDALEKLPIRFLSVISYGRSED
;
A
#
# COMPACT_ATOMS: atom_id res chain seq x y z
N MET A 1 -24.08 28.62 -19.26
CA MET A 1 -22.82 29.38 -19.23
C MET A 1 -21.97 28.77 -18.13
N SER A 2 -20.96 28.08 -18.59
CA SER A 2 -20.00 27.29 -17.84
C SER A 2 -18.99 28.22 -17.13
N ALA A 3 -18.64 27.89 -15.91
CA ALA A 3 -17.38 28.30 -15.30
C ALA A 3 -16.82 27.11 -14.55
N ALA A 4 -16.08 26.27 -15.29
CA ALA A 4 -15.12 25.35 -14.71
C ALA A 4 -13.94 26.21 -14.26
N GLY A 5 -13.80 26.41 -12.94
CA GLY A 5 -12.63 27.02 -12.35
C GLY A 5 -11.48 26.02 -12.41
N ASP A 6 -10.47 26.33 -13.23
CA ASP A 6 -9.15 25.71 -13.16
C ASP A 6 -8.58 25.94 -11.74
N PHE A 7 -8.56 24.90 -10.93
CA PHE A 7 -7.75 24.84 -9.73
C PHE A 7 -6.29 24.64 -10.18
N GLN A 8 -5.61 25.75 -10.44
CA GLN A 8 -4.15 25.74 -10.50
C GLN A 8 -3.62 25.66 -9.09
N ASP A 9 -2.98 24.54 -8.75
CA ASP A 9 -2.22 24.34 -7.53
C ASP A 9 -1.01 25.31 -7.50
N PRO A 10 -0.96 26.29 -6.58
CA PRO A 10 0.12 27.28 -6.55
C PRO A 10 1.42 26.74 -5.94
N HIS A 11 1.49 25.47 -5.53
CA HIS A 11 2.67 24.86 -4.89
C HIS A 11 3.23 23.62 -5.61
N GLY A 12 2.88 23.38 -6.88
CA GLY A 12 3.38 22.31 -7.74
C GLY A 12 4.86 22.41 -8.10
N GLY A 13 5.73 22.62 -7.14
CA GLY A 13 7.18 22.59 -7.30
C GLY A 13 7.77 21.29 -6.80
N ASN A 14 8.02 20.35 -7.71
CA ASN A 14 9.09 19.32 -7.70
C ASN A 14 9.44 18.58 -6.37
N ARG A 15 8.68 18.76 -5.28
CA ARG A 15 8.97 18.10 -3.99
C ARG A 15 8.52 16.63 -3.96
N ASP A 16 7.54 16.28 -4.77
CA ASP A 16 6.90 14.96 -4.79
C ASP A 16 7.34 14.11 -5.99
N SER A 17 8.29 14.58 -6.80
CA SER A 17 8.83 13.80 -7.90
C SER A 17 9.76 12.69 -7.39
N LEU A 18 9.82 11.58 -8.12
CA LEU A 18 10.72 10.46 -7.83
C LEU A 18 12.18 10.93 -7.75
N GLU A 19 12.60 11.85 -8.63
CA GLU A 19 13.93 12.44 -8.66
C GLU A 19 14.24 13.19 -7.36
N ALA A 20 13.27 13.98 -6.87
CA ALA A 20 13.46 14.72 -5.63
C ALA A 20 13.51 13.78 -4.41
N ALA A 21 12.73 12.70 -4.40
CA ALA A 21 12.77 11.69 -3.34
C ALA A 21 14.12 10.97 -3.32
N ILE A 22 14.60 10.46 -4.46
CA ILE A 22 15.92 9.82 -4.59
C ILE A 22 17.02 10.79 -4.18
N GLY A 23 16.96 12.03 -4.65
CA GLY A 23 17.96 13.05 -4.31
C GLY A 23 18.05 13.32 -2.81
N ARG A 24 16.92 13.39 -2.12
CA ARG A 24 16.85 13.55 -0.65
C ARG A 24 17.49 12.35 0.07
N GLU A 25 17.22 11.11 -0.38
CA GLU A 25 17.80 9.91 0.23
C GLU A 25 19.31 9.85 0.02
N VAL A 26 19.79 10.06 -1.21
CA VAL A 26 21.23 10.13 -1.51
C VAL A 26 21.92 11.14 -0.60
N ARG A 27 21.36 12.34 -0.48
CA ARG A 27 21.90 13.41 0.38
C ARG A 27 21.87 13.03 1.86
N SER A 28 20.81 12.34 2.31
CA SER A 28 20.67 11.88 3.68
C SER A 28 21.76 10.86 4.04
N PHE A 29 21.91 9.80 3.25
CA PHE A 29 22.92 8.76 3.46
C PHE A 29 24.34 9.34 3.37
N ARG A 30 24.61 10.21 2.40
CA ARG A 30 25.91 10.89 2.30
C ARG A 30 26.27 11.65 3.58
N LYS A 31 25.30 12.40 4.14
CA LYS A 31 25.51 13.14 5.39
C LYS A 31 25.69 12.22 6.60
N GLN A 32 24.95 11.13 6.68
CA GLN A 32 25.09 10.12 7.73
C GLN A 32 26.47 9.48 7.74
N LEU A 33 27.06 9.28 6.54
CA LEU A 33 28.43 8.78 6.36
C LEU A 33 29.51 9.87 6.51
N GLY A 34 29.13 11.11 6.80
CA GLY A 34 30.06 12.22 6.94
C GLY A 34 30.76 12.64 5.64
N MET A 35 30.28 12.20 4.48
CA MET A 35 30.90 12.47 3.18
C MET A 35 30.56 13.85 2.64
N THR A 36 31.51 14.47 1.97
CA THR A 36 31.29 15.65 1.13
C THR A 36 30.69 15.26 -0.23
N VAL A 37 30.10 16.21 -0.95
CA VAL A 37 29.63 16.01 -2.34
C VAL A 37 30.75 15.52 -3.25
N VAL A 38 31.95 16.03 -3.07
CA VAL A 38 33.15 15.68 -3.88
C VAL A 38 33.56 14.22 -3.63
N GLU A 39 33.56 13.79 -2.38
CA GLU A 39 33.93 12.41 -2.01
C GLU A 39 32.94 11.40 -2.55
N LEU A 40 31.64 11.61 -2.35
CA LEU A 40 30.61 10.68 -2.88
C LEU A 40 30.61 10.68 -4.41
N ALA A 41 30.74 11.85 -5.06
CA ALA A 41 30.80 11.92 -6.52
C ALA A 41 31.97 11.10 -7.06
N ARG A 42 33.16 11.23 -6.44
CA ARG A 42 34.35 10.43 -6.82
C ARG A 42 34.11 8.94 -6.64
N SER A 43 33.53 8.52 -5.51
CA SER A 43 33.27 7.11 -5.21
C SER A 43 32.24 6.50 -6.19
N ALA A 44 31.24 7.29 -6.62
CA ALA A 44 30.22 6.86 -7.56
C ALA A 44 30.59 7.07 -9.04
N GLY A 45 31.79 7.56 -9.35
CA GLY A 45 32.24 7.85 -10.72
C GLY A 45 31.49 9.01 -11.39
N LEU A 46 30.97 9.96 -10.61
CA LEU A 46 30.21 11.12 -11.06
C LEU A 46 31.02 12.42 -10.95
N SER A 47 30.60 13.44 -11.71
CA SER A 47 31.09 14.79 -11.42
C SER A 47 30.36 15.38 -10.19
N PRO A 48 31.01 16.24 -9.39
CA PRO A 48 30.35 16.90 -8.25
C PRO A 48 29.12 17.72 -8.66
N GLY A 49 29.12 18.32 -9.85
CA GLY A 49 27.99 19.05 -10.41
C GLY A 49 26.81 18.14 -10.75
N MET A 50 27.06 16.92 -11.26
CA MET A 50 26.02 15.92 -11.54
C MET A 50 25.40 15.43 -10.23
N LEU A 51 26.21 15.07 -9.24
CA LEU A 51 25.71 14.65 -7.93
C LEU A 51 24.88 15.76 -7.27
N SER A 52 25.32 17.00 -7.33
CA SER A 52 24.55 18.14 -6.80
C SER A 52 23.17 18.28 -7.49
N LYS A 53 23.09 18.09 -8.81
CA LYS A 53 21.81 18.11 -9.55
C LYS A 53 20.90 16.95 -9.12
N ILE A 54 21.46 15.76 -8.90
CA ILE A 54 20.72 14.59 -8.41
C ILE A 54 20.21 14.86 -7.00
N GLU A 55 21.05 15.28 -6.07
CA GLU A 55 20.65 15.57 -4.67
C GLU A 55 19.59 16.66 -4.54
N ASN A 56 19.50 17.56 -5.51
CA ASN A 56 18.48 18.61 -5.55
C ASN A 56 17.25 18.25 -6.41
N GLY A 57 17.18 17.03 -6.96
CA GLY A 57 16.04 16.57 -7.78
C GLY A 57 15.93 17.29 -9.13
N VAL A 58 17.01 17.91 -9.60
CA VAL A 58 17.03 18.68 -10.87
C VAL A 58 17.20 17.77 -12.07
N THR A 59 17.74 16.56 -11.88
CA THR A 59 17.97 15.61 -12.96
C THR A 59 17.64 14.19 -12.50
N SER A 60 17.07 13.41 -13.40
CA SER A 60 16.78 12.00 -13.19
C SER A 60 18.05 11.17 -13.35
N PRO A 61 18.51 10.42 -12.31
CA PRO A 61 19.64 9.52 -12.45
C PRO A 61 19.26 8.29 -13.28
N SER A 62 20.18 7.81 -14.12
CA SER A 62 20.02 6.54 -14.80
C SER A 62 20.07 5.36 -13.80
N LEU A 63 19.55 4.19 -14.18
CA LEU A 63 19.66 2.97 -13.34
C LEU A 63 21.13 2.63 -13.02
N ALA A 64 22.04 2.86 -13.96
CA ALA A 64 23.48 2.67 -13.72
C ALA A 64 24.01 3.66 -12.67
N THR A 65 23.55 4.92 -12.71
CA THR A 65 23.89 5.94 -11.71
C THR A 65 23.33 5.58 -10.33
N ILE A 66 22.09 5.11 -10.26
CA ILE A 66 21.46 4.66 -9.01
C ILE A 66 22.24 3.50 -8.40
N LYS A 67 22.66 2.51 -9.22
CA LYS A 67 23.50 1.41 -8.77
C LYS A 67 24.85 1.91 -8.23
N ALA A 68 25.52 2.79 -8.94
CA ALA A 68 26.81 3.34 -8.51
C ALA A 68 26.70 4.13 -7.18
N LEU A 69 25.63 4.90 -6.99
CA LEU A 69 25.34 5.60 -5.74
C LEU A 69 25.04 4.64 -4.59
N SER A 70 24.26 3.59 -4.83
CA SER A 70 23.96 2.54 -3.85
C SER A 70 25.24 1.84 -3.37
N GLU A 71 26.13 1.47 -4.29
CA GLU A 71 27.43 0.86 -3.98
C GLU A 71 28.34 1.82 -3.20
N ALA A 72 28.44 3.08 -3.62
CA ALA A 72 29.26 4.09 -2.97
C ALA A 72 28.77 4.48 -1.56
N LEU A 73 27.48 4.38 -1.31
CA LEU A 73 26.83 4.64 -0.02
C LEU A 73 26.72 3.40 0.87
N HIS A 74 27.04 2.21 0.34
CA HIS A 74 26.88 0.91 1.02
C HIS A 74 25.45 0.64 1.50
N VAL A 75 24.45 1.00 0.68
CA VAL A 75 23.03 0.77 0.97
C VAL A 75 22.38 -0.04 -0.17
N PRO A 76 21.32 -0.82 0.09
CA PRO A 76 20.54 -1.45 -0.97
C PRO A 76 19.95 -0.39 -1.92
N VAL A 77 19.83 -0.73 -3.21
CA VAL A 77 19.21 0.18 -4.22
C VAL A 77 17.83 0.63 -3.78
N THR A 78 17.05 -0.26 -3.17
CA THR A 78 15.69 0.01 -2.67
C THR A 78 15.66 1.11 -1.61
N ALA A 79 16.71 1.25 -0.80
CA ALA A 79 16.79 2.29 0.22
C ALA A 79 16.80 3.71 -0.38
N LEU A 80 17.22 3.87 -1.63
CA LEU A 80 17.24 5.17 -2.32
C LEU A 80 15.83 5.61 -2.78
N PHE A 81 14.85 4.70 -2.75
CA PHE A 81 13.46 4.97 -3.13
C PHE A 81 12.52 5.12 -1.92
N ARG A 82 13.01 4.84 -0.69
CA ARG A 82 12.18 4.75 0.51
C ARG A 82 11.31 5.99 0.74
N ARG A 83 11.84 7.20 0.59
CA ARG A 83 11.07 8.44 0.77
C ARG A 83 10.04 8.72 -0.32
N PHE A 84 10.11 8.07 -1.44
CA PHE A 84 9.06 8.14 -2.45
C PHE A 84 7.86 7.29 -2.03
N GLU A 85 8.11 6.18 -1.31
CA GLU A 85 7.07 5.32 -0.75
C GLU A 85 6.48 5.87 0.56
N GLU A 86 7.22 6.71 1.30
CA GLU A 86 6.80 7.35 2.56
C GLU A 86 5.92 8.61 2.34
N GLY A 87 5.49 8.89 1.13
CA GLY A 87 4.57 10.00 0.84
C GLY A 87 3.28 9.87 1.66
N THR A 88 2.84 10.97 2.30
CA THR A 88 1.52 11.11 2.93
C THR A 88 0.44 11.21 1.87
N ASP A 89 0.47 10.32 0.88
CA ASP A 89 -0.45 10.35 -0.24
C ASP A 89 -1.76 9.64 0.11
N ALA A 90 -2.84 10.03 -0.53
CA ALA A 90 -4.15 9.44 -0.34
C ALA A 90 -4.54 8.64 -1.57
N THR A 91 -5.05 7.44 -1.38
CA THR A 91 -5.68 6.69 -2.45
C THR A 91 -7.17 6.98 -2.46
N PHE A 92 -7.67 7.64 -3.51
CA PHE A 92 -9.09 7.85 -3.74
C PHE A 92 -9.62 6.83 -4.73
N VAL A 93 -10.58 6.02 -4.31
CA VAL A 93 -11.27 5.04 -5.15
C VAL A 93 -12.74 5.41 -5.23
N LYS A 94 -13.21 5.71 -6.44
CA LYS A 94 -14.61 6.04 -6.70
C LYS A 94 -15.50 4.82 -6.48
N ALA A 95 -16.75 5.06 -6.09
CA ALA A 95 -17.71 3.98 -5.88
C ALA A 95 -17.85 3.09 -7.13
N GLY A 96 -17.62 1.79 -6.96
CA GLY A 96 -17.65 0.79 -8.04
C GLY A 96 -16.39 0.70 -8.89
N GLU A 97 -15.37 1.57 -8.67
CA GLU A 97 -14.12 1.57 -9.45
C GLU A 97 -12.96 0.86 -8.71
N GLY A 98 -13.22 0.24 -7.56
CA GLY A 98 -12.22 -0.55 -6.85
C GLY A 98 -11.68 -1.71 -7.70
N LEU A 99 -10.36 -1.93 -7.64
CA LEU A 99 -9.72 -3.02 -8.35
C LEU A 99 -10.30 -4.36 -7.90
N THR A 100 -10.93 -5.08 -8.81
CA THR A 100 -11.42 -6.44 -8.54
C THR A 100 -10.24 -7.40 -8.46
N ILE A 101 -10.13 -8.09 -7.35
CA ILE A 101 -9.05 -9.05 -7.09
C ILE A 101 -9.64 -10.46 -7.02
N GLU A 102 -9.08 -11.35 -7.84
CA GLU A 102 -9.30 -12.79 -7.67
C GLU A 102 -8.25 -13.32 -6.69
N ARG A 103 -8.66 -13.61 -5.46
CA ARG A 103 -7.78 -14.27 -4.49
C ARG A 103 -7.69 -15.78 -4.76
N ARG A 104 -6.53 -16.39 -4.51
CA ARG A 104 -6.41 -17.86 -4.50
C ARG A 104 -7.37 -18.43 -3.47
N GLY A 105 -8.32 -19.26 -3.93
CA GLY A 105 -9.39 -19.84 -3.11
C GLY A 105 -10.75 -19.15 -3.24
N THR A 106 -10.86 -18.03 -3.98
CA THR A 106 -12.15 -17.47 -4.35
C THR A 106 -12.86 -18.42 -5.31
N ARG A 107 -14.03 -18.89 -4.91
CA ARG A 107 -14.97 -19.61 -5.77
C ARG A 107 -15.88 -18.61 -6.50
N THR A 108 -16.61 -19.10 -7.48
CA THR A 108 -17.61 -18.34 -8.25
C THR A 108 -18.54 -17.54 -7.32
N GLY A 109 -18.83 -16.29 -7.66
CA GLY A 109 -19.78 -15.44 -6.95
C GLY A 109 -19.19 -14.51 -5.87
N HIS A 110 -17.89 -14.54 -5.63
CA HIS A 110 -17.22 -13.67 -4.66
C HIS A 110 -16.51 -12.54 -5.35
N GLN A 111 -16.90 -11.32 -5.05
CA GLN A 111 -16.25 -10.13 -5.56
C GLN A 111 -15.48 -9.43 -4.43
N TYR A 112 -14.18 -9.30 -4.61
CA TYR A 112 -13.29 -8.53 -3.75
C TYR A 112 -12.88 -7.27 -4.48
N GLN A 113 -13.27 -6.12 -3.97
CA GLN A 113 -12.84 -4.84 -4.50
C GLN A 113 -11.86 -4.19 -3.52
N LEU A 114 -10.63 -3.98 -3.95
CA LEU A 114 -9.63 -3.23 -3.18
C LEU A 114 -10.00 -1.75 -3.20
N LEU A 115 -10.20 -1.16 -2.02
CA LEU A 115 -10.62 0.22 -1.84
C LEU A 115 -9.45 1.19 -1.62
N GLY A 116 -8.25 0.67 -1.50
CA GLY A 116 -7.04 1.44 -1.29
C GLY A 116 -5.89 0.52 -0.92
N HIS A 117 -4.70 1.06 -0.82
CA HIS A 117 -3.52 0.34 -0.35
C HIS A 117 -2.66 1.25 0.50
N ALA A 118 -1.92 0.68 1.44
CA ALA A 118 -0.99 1.44 2.26
C ALA A 118 0.20 1.89 1.42
N LEU A 119 0.49 3.19 1.47
CA LEU A 119 1.62 3.81 0.83
C LEU A 119 2.74 3.99 1.87
N GLY A 120 3.87 3.32 1.69
CA GLY A 120 5.13 3.62 2.36
C GLY A 120 5.22 3.40 3.87
N SER A 121 4.32 2.64 4.52
CA SER A 121 4.40 2.37 5.95
C SER A 121 5.03 1.00 6.26
N SER A 122 5.58 0.85 7.49
CA SER A 122 6.02 -0.44 8.03
C SER A 122 4.86 -1.44 8.22
N VAL A 123 3.62 -0.95 8.11
CA VAL A 123 2.39 -1.73 8.21
C VAL A 123 1.67 -1.65 6.87
N ALA A 124 1.37 -2.79 6.28
CA ALA A 124 0.46 -2.87 5.13
C ALA A 124 -0.98 -2.86 5.65
N VAL A 125 -1.84 -2.08 4.99
CA VAL A 125 -3.28 -2.03 5.25
C VAL A 125 -4.02 -2.20 3.94
N GLU A 126 -4.88 -3.20 3.87
CA GLU A 126 -5.64 -3.55 2.67
C GLU A 126 -7.15 -3.52 2.98
N PRO A 127 -7.84 -2.43 2.65
CA PRO A 127 -9.29 -2.34 2.78
C PRO A 127 -9.99 -2.95 1.55
N TYR A 128 -10.87 -3.91 1.79
CA TYR A 128 -11.68 -4.57 0.77
C TYR A 128 -13.16 -4.32 1.00
N LEU A 129 -13.92 -4.12 -0.07
CA LEU A 129 -15.35 -4.35 -0.09
C LEU A 129 -15.58 -5.75 -0.65
N ILE A 130 -16.18 -6.61 0.16
CA ILE A 130 -16.49 -7.99 -0.21
C ILE A 130 -17.98 -8.08 -0.45
N THR A 131 -18.36 -8.64 -1.60
CA THR A 131 -19.75 -8.90 -1.97
C THR A 131 -19.94 -10.38 -2.23
N LEU A 132 -20.91 -11.00 -1.53
CA LEU A 132 -21.34 -12.38 -1.70
C LEU A 132 -22.75 -12.39 -2.32
N THR A 133 -22.93 -13.20 -3.34
CA THR A 133 -24.19 -13.34 -4.10
C THR A 133 -24.74 -14.74 -3.98
N GLU A 134 -25.87 -15.03 -4.63
CA GLU A 134 -26.48 -16.37 -4.66
C GLU A 134 -25.58 -17.45 -5.30
N GLU A 135 -24.60 -17.03 -6.12
CA GLU A 135 -23.61 -17.92 -6.70
C GLU A 135 -22.46 -18.24 -5.73
N SER A 136 -22.45 -17.62 -4.55
CA SER A 136 -21.38 -17.77 -3.58
C SER A 136 -21.54 -19.03 -2.76
N ASP A 137 -20.54 -19.89 -2.79
CA ASP A 137 -20.47 -21.06 -1.91
C ASP A 137 -19.85 -20.66 -0.55
N VAL A 138 -20.14 -21.45 0.48
CA VAL A 138 -19.45 -21.37 1.77
C VAL A 138 -17.97 -21.79 1.57
N PHE A 139 -17.05 -21.03 2.12
CA PHE A 139 -15.64 -21.10 1.83
C PHE A 139 -14.82 -22.13 2.59
N PRO A 140 -13.63 -22.48 2.06
CA PRO A 140 -12.56 -22.83 2.95
C PRO A 140 -12.22 -21.62 3.84
N LEU A 141 -11.93 -21.88 5.12
CA LEU A 141 -11.49 -20.86 6.05
C LEU A 141 -10.16 -20.25 5.59
N PHE A 142 -10.05 -18.93 5.75
CA PHE A 142 -8.82 -18.20 5.51
C PHE A 142 -7.93 -18.25 6.75
N GLN A 143 -6.65 -18.08 6.53
CA GLN A 143 -5.65 -17.95 7.60
C GLN A 143 -4.47 -17.15 7.06
N HIS A 144 -4.11 -16.06 7.73
CA HIS A 144 -2.96 -15.24 7.35
C HIS A 144 -2.41 -14.47 8.55
N ALA A 145 -1.21 -13.93 8.41
CA ALA A 145 -0.62 -13.08 9.45
C ALA A 145 -1.38 -11.76 9.59
N GLY A 146 -1.34 -11.17 10.78
CA GLY A 146 -1.87 -9.85 11.09
C GLY A 146 -3.25 -9.85 11.68
N MET A 147 -3.86 -8.68 11.67
CA MET A 147 -5.20 -8.43 12.23
C MET A 147 -6.18 -8.18 11.10
N GLU A 148 -7.43 -8.58 11.29
CA GLU A 148 -8.51 -8.26 10.37
C GLU A 148 -9.69 -7.63 11.12
N PHE A 149 -10.25 -6.60 10.51
CA PHE A 149 -11.50 -5.96 10.93
C PHE A 149 -12.54 -6.16 9.86
N ILE A 150 -13.72 -6.66 10.23
CA ILE A 150 -14.88 -6.75 9.34
C ILE A 150 -16.04 -5.92 9.88
N HIS A 151 -16.82 -5.32 8.96
CA HIS A 151 -18.01 -4.54 9.27
C HIS A 151 -19.08 -4.82 8.23
N VAL A 152 -20.22 -5.35 8.67
CA VAL A 152 -21.34 -5.73 7.78
C VAL A 152 -22.13 -4.52 7.37
N LEU A 153 -22.31 -4.34 6.05
CA LEU A 153 -23.07 -3.26 5.43
C LEU A 153 -24.48 -3.73 4.99
N GLU A 154 -24.58 -4.96 4.51
CA GLU A 154 -25.82 -5.51 3.94
C GLU A 154 -25.85 -7.03 4.13
N GLY A 155 -27.06 -7.60 4.22
CA GLY A 155 -27.27 -9.02 4.33
C GLY A 155 -27.13 -9.56 5.74
N ARG A 156 -27.02 -10.89 5.88
CA ARG A 156 -26.75 -11.58 7.15
C ARG A 156 -25.90 -12.81 6.91
N MET A 157 -24.97 -13.06 7.82
CA MET A 157 -24.10 -14.23 7.79
C MET A 157 -23.76 -14.69 9.20
N THR A 158 -23.41 -15.94 9.32
CA THR A 158 -22.64 -16.43 10.47
C THR A 158 -21.17 -16.46 10.07
N TYR A 159 -20.31 -15.77 10.83
CA TYR A 159 -18.87 -15.72 10.59
C TYR A 159 -18.14 -16.55 11.62
N ARG A 160 -17.17 -17.36 11.18
CA ARG A 160 -16.33 -18.22 12.04
C ARG A 160 -14.98 -17.56 12.28
N HIS A 161 -14.49 -17.70 13.53
CA HIS A 161 -13.11 -17.42 13.89
C HIS A 161 -12.62 -18.47 14.91
N GLY A 162 -11.70 -19.31 14.49
CA GLY A 162 -11.30 -20.51 15.25
C GLY A 162 -12.51 -21.43 15.49
N ASP A 163 -12.75 -21.74 16.75
CA ASP A 163 -13.86 -22.61 17.18
C ASP A 163 -15.16 -21.84 17.50
N LYS A 164 -15.16 -20.52 17.35
CA LYS A 164 -16.31 -19.67 17.66
C LYS A 164 -17.01 -19.18 16.40
N THR A 165 -18.31 -19.05 16.47
CA THR A 165 -19.14 -18.47 15.40
C THR A 165 -19.89 -17.24 15.92
N TYR A 166 -20.07 -16.27 15.02
CA TYR A 166 -20.68 -14.96 15.31
C TYR A 166 -21.76 -14.70 14.28
N PRO A 167 -23.07 -14.74 14.67
CA PRO A 167 -24.15 -14.24 13.82
C PRO A 167 -23.98 -12.73 13.62
N MET A 168 -23.93 -12.27 12.36
CA MET A 168 -23.66 -10.89 12.01
C MET A 168 -24.73 -10.32 11.07
N ALA A 169 -25.16 -9.11 11.37
CA ALA A 169 -26.15 -8.33 10.62
C ALA A 169 -25.57 -6.94 10.29
N PRO A 170 -26.22 -6.13 9.44
CA PRO A 170 -25.77 -4.78 9.12
C PRO A 170 -25.52 -3.93 10.37
N GLY A 171 -24.34 -3.31 10.45
CA GLY A 171 -23.86 -2.55 11.60
C GLY A 171 -22.97 -3.33 12.56
N ASP A 172 -22.99 -4.66 12.52
CA ASP A 172 -22.11 -5.47 13.37
C ASP A 172 -20.67 -5.45 12.85
N SER A 173 -19.75 -5.59 13.80
CA SER A 173 -18.30 -5.62 13.51
C SER A 173 -17.62 -6.73 14.28
N LEU A 174 -16.57 -7.30 13.69
CA LEU A 174 -15.66 -8.24 14.36
C LEU A 174 -14.23 -7.82 14.08
N PHE A 175 -13.39 -7.79 15.13
CA PHE A 175 -11.97 -7.53 15.04
C PHE A 175 -11.20 -8.69 15.66
N PHE A 176 -10.23 -9.25 14.93
CA PHE A 176 -9.60 -10.50 15.33
C PHE A 176 -8.18 -10.66 14.79
N ASP A 177 -7.41 -11.54 15.43
CA ASP A 177 -6.14 -12.04 14.91
C ASP A 177 -6.40 -13.05 13.78
N ALA A 178 -5.95 -12.72 12.60
CA ALA A 178 -6.18 -13.52 11.39
C ALA A 178 -5.31 -14.80 11.31
N GLN A 179 -4.48 -15.08 12.31
CA GLN A 179 -3.70 -16.32 12.39
C GLN A 179 -4.58 -17.53 12.74
N ALA A 180 -5.75 -17.33 13.38
CA ALA A 180 -6.74 -18.40 13.52
C ALA A 180 -7.55 -18.57 12.23
N PRO A 181 -7.97 -19.79 11.86
CA PRO A 181 -8.84 -20.03 10.71
C PRO A 181 -10.15 -19.23 10.84
N HIS A 182 -10.51 -18.47 9.82
CA HIS A 182 -11.68 -17.59 9.83
C HIS A 182 -12.35 -17.49 8.47
N GLY A 183 -13.63 -17.08 8.46
CA GLY A 183 -14.42 -16.87 7.24
C GLY A 183 -15.91 -16.99 7.45
N PRO A 184 -16.74 -16.66 6.43
CA PRO A 184 -18.17 -16.94 6.45
C PRO A 184 -18.42 -18.45 6.61
N ASP A 185 -19.28 -18.81 7.58
CA ASP A 185 -19.66 -20.19 7.90
C ASP A 185 -21.06 -20.50 7.37
N ALA A 186 -21.97 -19.51 7.37
CA ALA A 186 -23.30 -19.60 6.77
C ALA A 186 -23.72 -18.27 6.16
N LEU A 187 -24.36 -18.33 4.99
CA LEU A 187 -24.90 -17.18 4.26
C LEU A 187 -26.42 -17.18 4.46
N GLU A 188 -26.93 -16.30 5.34
CA GLU A 188 -28.34 -16.36 5.78
C GLU A 188 -29.26 -15.47 4.96
N LYS A 189 -28.77 -14.27 4.55
CA LYS A 189 -29.53 -13.33 3.73
C LYS A 189 -28.62 -12.64 2.73
N LEU A 190 -28.78 -12.95 1.47
CA LEU A 190 -28.03 -12.38 0.33
C LEU A 190 -28.77 -11.18 -0.28
N PRO A 191 -28.05 -10.27 -0.97
CA PRO A 191 -26.61 -10.23 -1.03
C PRO A 191 -26.01 -9.83 0.31
N ILE A 192 -24.79 -10.30 0.59
CA ILE A 192 -24.03 -9.89 1.76
C ILE A 192 -22.92 -8.95 1.29
N ARG A 193 -22.81 -7.80 1.92
CA ARG A 193 -21.75 -6.83 1.67
C ARG A 193 -21.11 -6.44 2.98
N PHE A 194 -19.79 -6.51 3.05
CA PHE A 194 -19.04 -6.11 4.24
C PHE A 194 -17.68 -5.54 3.87
N LEU A 195 -17.19 -4.64 4.71
CA LEU A 195 -15.81 -4.20 4.68
C LEU A 195 -14.95 -5.24 5.38
N SER A 196 -13.80 -5.56 4.79
CA SER A 196 -12.71 -6.29 5.42
C SER A 196 -11.47 -5.40 5.33
N VAL A 197 -10.86 -5.12 6.47
CA VAL A 197 -9.61 -4.35 6.53
C VAL A 197 -8.55 -5.25 7.14
N ILE A 198 -7.59 -5.66 6.31
CA ILE A 198 -6.47 -6.51 6.71
C ILE A 198 -5.28 -5.62 7.00
N SER A 199 -4.62 -5.86 8.14
CA SER A 199 -3.41 -5.14 8.55
C SER A 199 -2.34 -6.14 8.99
N TYR A 200 -1.14 -6.03 8.41
CA TYR A 200 0.00 -6.89 8.75
C TYR A 200 1.32 -6.11 8.67
N GLY A 201 2.29 -6.53 9.49
CA GLY A 201 3.64 -5.98 9.42
C GLY A 201 4.28 -6.36 8.08
N ARG A 202 4.93 -5.41 7.42
CA ARG A 202 5.85 -5.74 6.32
C ARG A 202 7.10 -6.36 6.94
N SER A 203 7.41 -7.60 6.55
CA SER A 203 8.70 -8.21 6.88
C SER A 203 9.80 -7.36 6.25
N GLU A 204 10.75 -6.90 7.05
CA GLU A 204 12.02 -6.40 6.55
C GLU A 204 12.83 -7.65 6.09
N ASP A 205 12.61 -8.13 4.87
CA ASP A 205 13.48 -9.09 4.20
C ASP A 205 14.51 -8.35 3.32
#